data_6a68e066c6a39e22a6f4f6cb7dd5b412
#
_entry.id   6a68e066c6a39e22a6f4f6cb7dd5b412
#
_cell.length_a   1.000
_cell.length_b   1.000
_cell.length_c   1.000
_cell.angle_alpha   90.00
_cell.angle_beta   90.00
_cell.angle_gamma   90.00
#
_symmetry.space_group_name_H-M   'P 1'
#
loop_
_entity.id
_entity.type
_entity.pdbx_description
1 polymer ?
#
loop_
_entity_poly.entity_id
_entity_poly.type
_entity_poly.pdbx_seq_one_letter_code
_entity_poly.pdbx_strand_id
1 'polypeptide(L)'
;MERRRIGVIIAQAEENSQSLFMKGLMEEAYVYGYDICVFSMYLRFQDTLYRQIGDSNIYNLIQWDAFDAIIVLPDTIQATDIATRLEDKIHEVFSGVVLFVDKDSRYFPTVKIDHYKPYKKLIDHLIEVHHYSDIM
;
A
#
# COMPACT_ATOMS: atom_id res chain seq x y z
N MET A 1 -8.02 12.67 25.72
CA MET A 1 -6.94 12.86 24.74
C MET A 1 -7.46 12.33 23.40
N GLU A 2 -7.50 13.20 22.43
CA GLU A 2 -7.97 12.79 21.09
C GLU A 2 -6.94 11.84 20.48
N ARG A 3 -7.39 10.66 20.04
CA ARG A 3 -6.49 9.69 19.43
C ARG A 3 -6.15 10.14 18.01
N ARG A 4 -4.88 10.04 17.65
CA ARG A 4 -4.43 10.31 16.29
C ARG A 4 -4.95 9.27 15.33
N ARG A 5 -5.24 9.68 14.10
CA ARG A 5 -5.85 8.83 13.08
C ARG A 5 -4.95 8.69 11.86
N ILE A 6 -4.80 7.45 11.42
CA ILE A 6 -4.07 7.11 10.20
C ILE A 6 -5.05 6.54 9.19
N GLY A 7 -5.15 7.17 8.03
CA GLY A 7 -5.87 6.64 6.89
C GLY A 7 -4.99 5.67 6.10
N VAL A 8 -5.49 4.51 5.74
CA VAL A 8 -4.80 3.53 4.89
C VAL A 8 -5.57 3.35 3.59
N ILE A 9 -4.90 3.62 2.48
CA ILE A 9 -5.45 3.52 1.14
C ILE A 9 -4.83 2.29 0.47
N ILE A 10 -5.68 1.31 0.18
CA ILE A 10 -5.28 -0.01 -0.26
C ILE A 10 -6.33 -0.58 -1.23
N ALA A 11 -6.00 -1.61 -1.96
CA ALA A 11 -6.99 -2.46 -2.62
C ALA A 11 -6.82 -3.91 -2.17
N GLN A 12 -7.92 -4.66 -2.17
CA GLN A 12 -7.93 -6.09 -1.82
C GLN A 12 -7.27 -6.37 -0.45
N ALA A 13 -7.70 -5.64 0.58
CA ALA A 13 -7.14 -5.75 1.94
C ALA A 13 -7.26 -7.16 2.53
N GLU A 14 -8.15 -8.01 1.97
CA GLU A 14 -8.36 -9.41 2.34
C GLU A 14 -7.31 -10.38 1.77
N GLU A 15 -6.52 -9.98 0.78
CA GLU A 15 -5.47 -10.82 0.23
C GLU A 15 -4.32 -11.01 1.23
N ASN A 16 -3.63 -12.15 1.16
CA ASN A 16 -2.68 -12.58 2.19
C ASN A 16 -1.59 -11.54 2.51
N SER A 17 -0.97 -10.94 1.49
CA SER A 17 0.10 -9.97 1.70
C SER A 17 -0.41 -8.68 2.33
N GLN A 18 -1.55 -8.17 1.85
CA GLN A 18 -2.19 -6.97 2.38
C GLN A 18 -2.72 -7.22 3.80
N SER A 19 -3.31 -8.38 4.05
CA SER A 19 -3.80 -8.78 5.37
C SER A 19 -2.67 -8.86 6.40
N LEU A 20 -1.51 -9.41 6.04
CA LEU A 20 -0.32 -9.45 6.91
C LEU A 20 0.22 -8.04 7.18
N PHE A 21 0.29 -7.18 6.16
CA PHE A 21 0.67 -5.79 6.34
C PHE A 21 -0.28 -5.08 7.30
N MET A 22 -1.60 -5.21 7.08
CA MET A 22 -2.61 -4.61 7.93
C MET A 22 -2.54 -5.10 9.37
N LYS A 23 -2.29 -6.40 9.57
CA LYS A 23 -2.13 -6.97 10.92
C LYS A 23 -0.97 -6.30 11.65
N GLY A 24 0.23 -6.23 11.04
CA GLY A 24 1.39 -5.60 11.65
C GLY A 24 1.14 -4.11 11.94
N LEU A 25 0.55 -3.39 10.99
CA LEU A 25 0.22 -1.97 11.17
C LEU A 25 -0.77 -1.76 12.33
N MET A 26 -1.81 -2.58 12.45
CA MET A 26 -2.82 -2.46 13.51
C MET A 26 -2.23 -2.80 14.89
N GLU A 27 -1.37 -3.82 14.98
CA GLU A 27 -0.68 -4.18 16.21
C GLU A 27 0.18 -3.02 16.74
N GLU A 28 0.99 -2.41 15.87
CA GLU A 28 1.82 -1.26 16.23
C GLU A 28 0.97 -0.01 16.53
N ALA A 29 -0.03 0.27 15.71
CA ALA A 29 -0.94 1.41 15.94
C ALA A 29 -1.63 1.32 17.30
N TYR A 30 -2.02 0.12 17.72
CA TYR A 30 -2.61 -0.11 19.04
C TYR A 30 -1.63 0.25 20.16
N VAL A 31 -0.37 -0.18 20.06
CA VAL A 31 0.69 0.11 21.06
C VAL A 31 0.90 1.62 21.21
N TYR A 32 0.89 2.36 20.11
CA TYR A 32 1.10 3.81 20.11
C TYR A 32 -0.17 4.63 20.26
N GLY A 33 -1.33 4.01 20.39
CA GLY A 33 -2.60 4.71 20.60
C GLY A 33 -3.14 5.41 19.38
N TYR A 34 -2.87 4.90 18.17
CA TYR A 34 -3.44 5.39 16.91
C TYR A 34 -4.70 4.62 16.53
N ASP A 35 -5.64 5.31 15.90
CA ASP A 35 -6.78 4.69 15.23
C ASP A 35 -6.48 4.53 13.73
N ILE A 36 -6.82 3.37 13.18
CA ILE A 36 -6.62 3.05 11.76
C ILE A 36 -7.96 3.05 11.04
N CYS A 37 -8.07 3.83 9.97
CA CYS A 37 -9.20 3.81 9.05
C CYS A 37 -8.75 3.29 7.69
N VAL A 38 -9.37 2.21 7.22
CA VAL A 38 -8.99 1.54 5.96
C VAL A 38 -9.99 1.88 4.87
N PHE A 39 -9.47 2.37 3.74
CA PHE A 39 -10.20 2.62 2.50
C PHE A 39 -9.71 1.61 1.47
N SER A 40 -10.52 0.57 1.23
CA SER A 40 -10.11 -0.55 0.38
C SER A 40 -11.05 -0.73 -0.81
N MET A 41 -10.48 -0.78 -2.01
CA MET A 41 -11.16 -1.35 -3.18
C MET A 41 -11.16 -2.87 -3.09
N TYR A 42 -12.22 -3.50 -3.59
CA TYR A 42 -12.39 -4.97 -3.60
C TYR A 42 -12.22 -5.60 -4.98
N LEU A 43 -12.42 -4.83 -6.05
CA LEU A 43 -12.40 -5.37 -7.40
C LEU A 43 -10.99 -5.78 -7.84
N ARG A 44 -10.94 -6.92 -8.52
CA ARG A 44 -9.71 -7.46 -9.10
C ARG A 44 -9.40 -6.82 -10.46
N PHE A 45 -8.14 -6.88 -10.85
CA PHE A 45 -7.56 -6.29 -12.07
C PHE A 45 -8.34 -6.61 -13.37
N GLN A 46 -9.04 -7.73 -13.44
CA GLN A 46 -9.75 -8.17 -14.66
C GLN A 46 -11.19 -7.64 -14.76
N ASP A 47 -11.61 -6.77 -13.87
CA ASP A 47 -12.97 -6.25 -13.88
C ASP A 47 -13.15 -5.11 -14.91
N THR A 48 -14.40 -4.83 -15.26
CA THR A 48 -14.70 -3.78 -16.23
C THR A 48 -14.31 -2.40 -15.71
N LEU A 49 -13.95 -1.50 -16.62
CA LEU A 49 -13.61 -0.11 -16.27
C LEU A 49 -14.70 0.57 -15.43
N TYR A 50 -15.96 0.36 -15.73
CA TYR A 50 -17.08 0.95 -14.98
C TYR A 50 -17.13 0.44 -13.54
N ARG A 51 -16.85 -0.83 -13.32
CA ARG A 51 -16.79 -1.40 -11.97
C ARG A 51 -15.58 -0.87 -11.20
N GLN A 52 -14.43 -0.78 -11.84
CA GLN A 52 -13.23 -0.20 -11.23
C GLN A 52 -13.46 1.26 -10.81
N ILE A 53 -14.08 2.07 -11.67
CA ILE A 53 -14.43 3.45 -11.34
C ILE A 53 -15.44 3.50 -10.18
N GLY A 54 -16.45 2.64 -10.19
CA GLY A 54 -17.44 2.54 -9.13
C GLY A 54 -16.82 2.18 -7.78
N ASP A 55 -15.96 1.16 -7.77
CA ASP A 55 -15.28 0.69 -6.56
C ASP A 55 -14.28 1.71 -6.01
N SER A 56 -13.60 2.45 -6.90
CA SER A 56 -12.66 3.53 -6.51
C SER A 56 -13.33 4.71 -5.81
N ASN A 57 -14.66 4.82 -5.87
CA ASN A 57 -15.40 5.86 -5.15
C ASN A 57 -15.23 5.78 -3.63
N ILE A 58 -14.78 4.65 -3.09
CA ILE A 58 -14.41 4.55 -1.67
C ILE A 58 -13.39 5.61 -1.27
N TYR A 59 -12.46 5.98 -2.16
CA TYR A 59 -11.46 7.00 -1.89
C TYR A 59 -12.02 8.43 -1.88
N ASN A 60 -13.21 8.64 -2.45
CA ASN A 60 -13.90 9.93 -2.38
C ASN A 60 -14.57 10.16 -1.02
N LEU A 61 -14.69 9.13 -0.19
CA LEU A 61 -15.22 9.24 1.17
C LEU A 61 -14.19 9.75 2.18
N ILE A 62 -12.93 9.87 1.78
CA ILE A 62 -11.86 10.30 2.67
C ILE A 62 -12.05 11.77 3.03
N GLN A 63 -12.30 12.02 4.30
CA GLN A 63 -12.28 13.36 4.88
C GLN A 63 -10.85 13.67 5.34
N TRP A 64 -10.10 14.31 4.48
CA TRP A 64 -8.64 14.49 4.64
C TRP A 64 -8.24 15.16 5.94
N ASP A 65 -9.00 16.13 6.39
CA ASP A 65 -8.81 16.87 7.65
C ASP A 65 -9.07 16.05 8.93
N ALA A 66 -9.66 14.85 8.77
CA ALA A 66 -9.86 13.93 9.88
C ALA A 66 -8.64 13.06 10.22
N PHE A 67 -7.55 13.14 9.44
CA PHE A 67 -6.37 12.29 9.58
C PHE A 67 -5.10 13.09 9.87
N ASP A 68 -4.24 12.51 10.70
CA ASP A 68 -2.88 13.02 10.97
C ASP A 68 -1.87 12.49 9.96
N ALA A 69 -2.11 11.28 9.44
CA ALA A 69 -1.25 10.65 8.45
C ALA A 69 -2.04 9.78 7.46
N ILE A 70 -1.48 9.61 6.27
CA ILE A 70 -2.01 8.72 5.22
C ILE A 70 -0.92 7.74 4.79
N ILE A 71 -1.26 6.46 4.74
CA ILE A 71 -0.41 5.39 4.18
C ILE A 71 -1.07 4.88 2.90
N VAL A 72 -0.32 4.82 1.81
CA VAL A 72 -0.82 4.38 0.50
C VAL A 72 -0.04 3.16 0.03
N LEU A 73 -0.76 2.11 -0.36
CA LEU A 73 -0.21 0.91 -0.99
C LEU A 73 -0.60 0.89 -2.48
N PRO A 74 0.06 1.71 -3.33
CA PRO A 74 -0.40 1.95 -4.70
C PRO A 74 -0.29 0.71 -5.60
N ASP A 75 0.65 -0.20 -5.34
CA ASP A 75 0.78 -1.44 -6.10
C ASP A 75 -0.39 -2.41 -5.93
N THR A 76 -1.16 -2.26 -4.85
CA THR A 76 -2.40 -3.00 -4.68
C THR A 76 -3.52 -2.47 -5.57
N ILE A 77 -3.47 -1.17 -5.92
CA ILE A 77 -4.40 -0.49 -6.83
C ILE A 77 -3.92 -0.73 -8.26
N GLN A 78 -4.38 -1.81 -8.86
CA GLN A 78 -3.89 -2.26 -10.17
C GLN A 78 -4.37 -1.40 -11.35
N ALA A 79 -5.19 -0.39 -11.11
CA ALA A 79 -5.59 0.62 -12.08
C ALA A 79 -4.66 1.85 -11.96
N THR A 80 -3.65 1.92 -12.82
CA THR A 80 -2.59 2.94 -12.76
C THR A 80 -3.12 4.38 -12.80
N ASP A 81 -4.16 4.64 -13.58
CA ASP A 81 -4.79 5.96 -13.67
C ASP A 81 -5.49 6.36 -12.36
N ILE A 82 -6.09 5.42 -11.64
CA ILE A 82 -6.71 5.66 -10.33
C ILE A 82 -5.62 5.98 -9.31
N ALA A 83 -4.56 5.17 -9.26
CA ALA A 83 -3.44 5.38 -8.33
C ALA A 83 -2.76 6.75 -8.57
N THR A 84 -2.55 7.12 -9.84
CA THR A 84 -1.93 8.41 -10.20
C THR A 84 -2.81 9.59 -9.80
N ARG A 85 -4.10 9.56 -10.13
CA ARG A 85 -5.03 10.63 -9.74
C ARG A 85 -5.19 10.76 -8.23
N LEU A 86 -5.13 9.65 -7.52
CA LEU A 86 -5.18 9.64 -6.06
C LEU A 86 -3.93 10.30 -5.47
N GLU A 87 -2.74 9.99 -5.98
CA GLU A 87 -1.49 10.62 -5.59
C GLU A 87 -1.51 12.14 -5.79
N ASP A 88 -1.97 12.60 -6.98
CA ASP A 88 -2.13 14.03 -7.26
C ASP A 88 -3.11 14.70 -6.29
N LYS A 89 -4.26 14.06 -6.04
CA LYS A 89 -5.26 14.58 -5.09
C LYS A 89 -4.71 14.69 -3.68
N ILE A 90 -3.99 13.67 -3.19
CA ILE A 90 -3.37 13.72 -1.86
C ILE A 90 -2.41 14.91 -1.79
N HIS A 91 -1.58 15.10 -2.83
CA HIS A 91 -0.63 16.20 -2.88
C HIS A 91 -1.31 17.59 -2.84
N GLU A 92 -2.47 17.71 -3.48
CA GLU A 92 -3.22 18.97 -3.53
C GLU A 92 -3.95 19.31 -2.23
N VAL A 93 -4.52 18.30 -1.54
CA VAL A 93 -5.49 18.55 -0.47
C VAL A 93 -5.02 18.16 0.93
N PHE A 94 -3.98 17.34 1.07
CA PHE A 94 -3.54 16.84 2.36
C PHE A 94 -2.18 17.42 2.75
N SER A 95 -2.14 18.04 3.94
CA SER A 95 -0.94 18.67 4.49
C SER A 95 -0.25 17.87 5.60
N GLY A 96 -0.80 16.70 5.97
CA GLY A 96 -0.25 15.84 7.00
C GLY A 96 0.87 14.93 6.47
N VAL A 97 1.26 13.97 7.27
CA VAL A 97 2.30 12.99 6.90
C VAL A 97 1.75 11.97 5.91
N VAL A 98 2.44 11.78 4.80
CA VAL A 98 2.09 10.78 3.78
C VAL A 98 3.24 9.82 3.59
N LEU A 99 2.95 8.52 3.52
CA LEU A 99 3.90 7.46 3.27
C LEU A 99 3.39 6.51 2.17
N PHE A 100 4.19 6.30 1.17
CA PHE A 100 3.96 5.28 0.14
C PHE A 100 4.71 4.00 0.48
N VAL A 101 4.11 2.85 0.14
CA VAL A 101 4.68 1.53 0.40
C VAL A 101 4.93 0.81 -0.92
N ASP A 102 6.15 0.26 -1.07
CA ASP A 102 6.66 -0.55 -2.17
C ASP A 102 6.81 0.15 -3.53
N LYS A 103 6.05 1.18 -3.84
CA LYS A 103 6.12 1.91 -5.10
C LYS A 103 6.58 3.36 -4.90
N ASP A 104 7.49 3.83 -5.76
CA ASP A 104 7.94 5.21 -5.73
C ASP A 104 6.81 6.19 -5.99
N SER A 105 6.78 7.25 -5.19
CA SER A 105 5.89 8.38 -5.34
C SER A 105 6.64 9.56 -5.96
N ARG A 106 5.90 10.40 -6.71
CA ARG A 106 6.43 11.66 -7.27
C ARG A 106 6.60 12.74 -6.19
N TYR A 107 5.83 12.64 -5.09
CA TYR A 107 5.72 13.71 -4.11
C TYR A 107 6.07 13.29 -2.69
N PHE A 108 6.01 11.99 -2.37
CA PHE A 108 6.04 11.51 -0.99
C PHE A 108 7.16 10.51 -0.74
N PRO A 109 7.65 10.41 0.50
CA PRO A 109 8.58 9.36 0.88
C PRO A 109 7.98 7.98 0.70
N THR A 110 8.83 7.02 0.34
CA THR A 110 8.46 5.62 0.12
C THR A 110 9.26 4.68 0.99
N VAL A 111 8.58 3.72 1.62
CA VAL A 111 9.20 2.56 2.27
C VAL A 111 9.11 1.37 1.32
N LYS A 112 10.25 0.74 1.03
CA LYS A 112 10.36 -0.43 0.15
C LYS A 112 11.00 -1.60 0.84
N ILE A 113 10.59 -2.81 0.45
CA ILE A 113 11.29 -4.03 0.80
C ILE A 113 12.45 -4.22 -0.20
N ASP A 114 13.66 -4.38 0.33
CA ASP A 114 14.81 -4.74 -0.51
C ASP A 114 14.75 -6.22 -0.90
N HIS A 115 14.17 -6.50 -2.04
CA HIS A 115 14.08 -7.86 -2.57
C HIS A 115 15.39 -8.35 -3.21
N TYR A 116 16.32 -7.48 -3.58
CA TYR A 116 17.53 -7.84 -4.29
C TYR A 116 18.42 -8.77 -3.45
N LYS A 117 18.72 -8.39 -2.21
CA LYS A 117 19.60 -9.18 -1.34
C LYS A 117 19.06 -10.58 -1.02
N PRO A 118 17.79 -10.77 -0.66
CA PRO A 118 17.22 -12.10 -0.45
C PRO A 118 17.26 -12.96 -1.71
N TYR A 119 16.87 -12.42 -2.87
CA TYR A 119 16.90 -13.17 -4.12
C TYR A 119 18.32 -13.54 -4.54
N LYS A 120 19.29 -12.61 -4.40
CA LYS A 120 20.69 -12.92 -4.66
C LYS A 120 21.17 -14.08 -3.79
N LYS A 121 20.91 -14.04 -2.48
CA LYS A 121 21.28 -15.13 -1.56
C LYS A 121 20.64 -16.47 -1.93
N LEU A 122 19.38 -16.45 -2.39
CA LEU A 122 18.70 -17.66 -2.85
C LEU A 122 19.38 -18.26 -4.08
N ILE A 123 19.70 -17.44 -5.08
CA ILE A 123 20.38 -17.89 -6.29
C ILE A 123 21.80 -18.36 -5.97
N ASP A 124 22.56 -17.61 -5.18
CA ASP A 124 23.91 -18.02 -4.75
C ASP A 124 23.84 -19.39 -4.05
N HIS A 125 22.86 -19.63 -3.18
CA HIS A 125 22.66 -20.91 -2.52
C HIS A 125 22.36 -22.06 -3.50
N LEU A 126 21.50 -21.83 -4.50
CA LEU A 126 21.16 -22.81 -5.51
C LEU A 126 22.41 -23.21 -6.35
N ILE A 127 23.27 -22.24 -6.66
CA ILE A 127 24.49 -22.48 -7.43
C ILE A 127 25.57 -23.14 -6.55
N GLU A 128 25.88 -22.57 -5.40
CA GLU A 128 27.03 -22.98 -4.58
C GLU A 128 26.78 -24.27 -3.81
N VAL A 129 25.56 -24.49 -3.29
CA VAL A 129 25.24 -25.62 -2.43
C VAL A 129 24.63 -26.78 -3.25
N HIS A 130 23.74 -26.47 -4.18
CA HIS A 130 23.02 -27.48 -4.96
C HIS A 130 23.63 -27.69 -6.36
N HIS A 131 24.62 -26.90 -6.76
CA HIS A 131 25.35 -27.02 -8.03
C HIS A 131 24.43 -26.96 -9.27
N TYR A 132 23.32 -26.22 -9.19
CA TYR A 132 22.49 -25.98 -10.35
C TYR A 132 23.20 -25.05 -11.32
N SER A 133 23.29 -25.48 -12.59
CA SER A 133 23.95 -24.72 -13.67
C SER A 133 22.95 -24.09 -14.64
N ASP A 134 21.71 -24.48 -14.57
CA ASP A 134 20.64 -23.98 -15.44
C ASP A 134 19.47 -23.52 -14.55
N ILE A 135 19.39 -22.22 -14.38
CA ILE A 135 18.35 -21.56 -13.56
C ILE A 135 17.62 -20.61 -14.50
N MET A 136 16.44 -21.05 -15.00
CA MET A 136 15.55 -20.22 -15.80
C MET A 136 14.42 -19.63 -14.98
#